data_bd7b4d2f5070ffcf1b35cc0bd87234b3
#
_entry.id   bd7b4d2f5070ffcf1b35cc0bd87234b3
#
_cell.length_a   1.000
_cell.length_b   1.000
_cell.length_c   1.000
_cell.angle_alpha   90.00
_cell.angle_beta   90.00
_cell.angle_gamma   90.00
#
_symmetry.space_group_name_H-M   'P 1'
#
loop_
_entity.id
_entity.type
_entity.pdbx_description
1 polymer ?
#
loop_
_entity_poly.entity_id
_entity_poly.type
_entity_poly.pdbx_seq_one_letter_code
_entity_poly.pdbx_strand_id
1 'polypeptide(L)'
;MHPALLDHCTSVCIPLILVAETEFSLWLDRQDEQRRQWLTTTGFSAKPGSYGLIPGADGQLAAVVAGIKSADDLWALGGLPGSLPPGDYMLEATLAPRQQDQLTLGWVLGAYQFKRYKDAPPIRTRLALATTCDAGRIARMADAVTLVRDLINTPAEDLMPEQLAAASLTLAEEFAATHMQIVGEALLEQKDRKSVV
;
A
#
# COMPACT_ATOMS: atom_id res chain seq x y z
N MET A 1 -9.11 -11.04 -0.92
CA MET A 1 -7.82 -10.52 -0.39
C MET A 1 -7.17 -9.64 -1.45
N HIS A 2 -6.54 -8.54 -1.05
CA HIS A 2 -5.87 -7.63 -1.98
C HIS A 2 -4.68 -8.32 -2.67
N PRO A 3 -4.46 -8.13 -4.00
CA PRO A 3 -3.41 -8.83 -4.77
C PRO A 3 -1.98 -8.62 -4.24
N ALA A 4 -1.72 -7.51 -3.57
CA ALA A 4 -0.41 -7.19 -2.97
C ALA A 4 -0.20 -7.78 -1.57
N LEU A 5 -1.11 -8.62 -1.08
CA LEU A 5 -1.03 -9.26 0.23
C LEU A 5 -1.04 -10.79 0.12
N LEU A 6 -0.45 -11.43 1.14
CA LEU A 6 -0.57 -12.87 1.43
C LEU A 6 -1.17 -13.04 2.82
N ASP A 7 -2.02 -14.02 3.01
CA ASP A 7 -2.58 -14.34 4.34
C ASP A 7 -1.49 -14.67 5.35
N HIS A 8 -0.53 -15.47 4.91
CA HIS A 8 0.63 -15.86 5.70
C HIS A 8 1.75 -16.34 4.79
N CYS A 9 2.95 -16.35 5.30
CA CYS A 9 4.11 -16.87 4.59
C CYS A 9 4.05 -18.40 4.54
N THR A 10 3.73 -18.96 3.38
CA THR A 10 3.67 -20.43 3.15
C THR A 10 4.93 -21.00 2.56
N SER A 11 5.82 -20.14 2.04
CA SER A 11 7.10 -20.46 1.42
C SER A 11 8.20 -19.60 2.03
N VAL A 12 9.38 -19.58 1.41
CA VAL A 12 10.46 -18.67 1.85
C VAL A 12 10.08 -17.24 1.50
N CYS A 13 9.63 -16.47 2.50
CA CYS A 13 9.44 -15.03 2.34
C CYS A 13 10.75 -14.29 2.55
N ILE A 14 10.96 -13.24 1.76
CA ILE A 14 12.11 -12.36 1.87
C ILE A 14 11.92 -11.43 3.07
N PRO A 15 12.81 -11.44 4.07
CA PRO A 15 12.74 -10.51 5.19
C PRO A 15 12.82 -9.06 4.73
N LEU A 16 11.88 -8.25 5.18
CA LEU A 16 11.88 -6.79 5.00
C LEU A 16 12.18 -6.13 6.34
N ILE A 17 13.42 -5.70 6.50
CA ILE A 17 13.97 -5.12 7.72
C ILE A 17 13.73 -3.61 7.69
N LEU A 18 13.14 -3.05 8.74
CA LEU A 18 12.87 -1.63 8.84
C LEU A 18 13.92 -0.96 9.72
N VAL A 19 14.56 0.09 9.21
CA VAL A 19 15.59 0.82 9.94
C VAL A 19 15.33 2.32 9.85
N ALA A 20 15.23 2.98 10.99
CA ALA A 20 15.17 4.43 11.02
C ALA A 20 16.54 5.04 10.69
N GLU A 21 16.57 6.14 9.93
CA GLU A 21 17.81 6.81 9.55
C GLU A 21 18.69 7.13 10.77
N THR A 22 18.08 7.56 11.86
CA THR A 22 18.77 7.89 13.12
C THR A 22 19.37 6.68 13.82
N GLU A 23 18.87 5.47 13.55
CA GLU A 23 19.33 4.22 14.17
C GLU A 23 20.26 3.42 13.26
N PHE A 24 20.44 3.86 12.01
CA PHE A 24 21.13 3.10 10.98
C PHE A 24 22.57 2.74 11.38
N SER A 25 23.34 3.66 11.93
CA SER A 25 24.73 3.38 12.34
C SER A 25 24.79 2.28 13.40
N LEU A 26 23.97 2.38 14.45
CA LEU A 26 23.94 1.39 15.51
C LEU A 26 23.40 0.03 15.02
N TRP A 27 22.44 0.04 14.10
CA TRP A 27 21.93 -1.17 13.49
C TRP A 27 22.99 -1.83 12.60
N LEU A 28 23.72 -1.03 11.80
CA LEU A 28 24.78 -1.50 10.90
C LEU A 28 25.93 -2.15 11.66
N ASP A 29 26.34 -1.58 12.79
CA ASP A 29 27.41 -2.11 13.64
C ASP A 29 27.11 -3.51 14.22
N ARG A 30 25.83 -3.85 14.32
CA ARG A 30 25.37 -5.17 14.78
C ARG A 30 25.26 -6.22 13.67
N GLN A 31 25.45 -5.82 12.42
CA GLN A 31 25.41 -6.74 11.29
C GLN A 31 26.75 -7.48 11.13
N ASP A 32 26.69 -8.64 10.49
CA ASP A 32 27.90 -9.34 10.08
C ASP A 32 28.73 -8.49 9.11
N GLU A 33 30.02 -8.83 8.98
CA GLU A 33 30.98 -8.07 8.17
C GLU A 33 30.56 -7.99 6.71
N GLN A 34 29.99 -9.06 6.16
CA GLN A 34 29.59 -9.12 4.74
C GLN A 34 28.43 -8.14 4.46
N ARG A 35 27.41 -8.13 5.31
CA ARG A 35 26.26 -7.20 5.19
C ARG A 35 26.69 -5.76 5.37
N ARG A 36 27.54 -5.49 6.38
CA ARG A 36 28.06 -4.17 6.66
C ARG A 36 28.84 -3.64 5.47
N GLN A 37 29.78 -4.41 4.94
CA GLN A 37 30.58 -4.04 3.81
C GLN A 37 29.73 -3.81 2.56
N TRP A 38 28.74 -4.71 2.30
CA TRP A 38 27.83 -4.59 1.17
C TRP A 38 27.01 -3.29 1.21
N LEU A 39 26.35 -3.00 2.35
CA LEU A 39 25.53 -1.79 2.50
C LEU A 39 26.36 -0.52 2.44
N THR A 40 27.58 -0.54 2.97
CA THR A 40 28.52 0.57 2.88
C THR A 40 28.96 0.79 1.43
N THR A 41 29.34 -0.25 0.72
CA THR A 41 29.81 -0.18 -0.68
C THR A 41 28.69 0.30 -1.61
N THR A 42 27.45 -0.12 -1.37
CA THR A 42 26.28 0.31 -2.15
C THR A 42 25.77 1.71 -1.76
N GLY A 43 26.36 2.34 -0.74
CA GLY A 43 26.00 3.69 -0.29
C GLY A 43 24.63 3.76 0.39
N PHE A 44 24.11 2.66 0.90
CA PHE A 44 22.83 2.65 1.61
C PHE A 44 22.97 3.38 2.96
N SER A 45 22.05 4.27 3.25
CA SER A 45 22.07 5.13 4.45
C SER A 45 20.75 5.22 5.20
N ALA A 46 19.82 4.29 4.93
CA ALA A 46 18.48 4.23 5.53
C ALA A 46 17.65 5.52 5.46
N LYS A 47 17.91 6.38 4.45
CA LYS A 47 17.04 7.54 4.20
C LYS A 47 15.60 7.08 3.99
N PRO A 48 14.61 7.80 4.54
CA PRO A 48 13.22 7.45 4.37
C PRO A 48 12.84 7.25 2.89
N GLY A 49 12.21 6.11 2.58
CA GLY A 49 11.85 5.71 1.22
C GLY A 49 12.97 5.06 0.40
N SER A 50 14.20 4.96 0.92
CA SER A 50 15.28 4.17 0.30
C SER A 50 15.20 2.71 0.71
N TYR A 51 15.79 1.83 -0.10
CA TYR A 51 15.97 0.42 0.26
C TYR A 51 17.32 -0.11 -0.21
N GLY A 52 17.84 -1.10 0.49
CA GLY A 52 19.02 -1.86 0.13
C GLY A 52 18.69 -3.34 -0.05
N LEU A 53 19.16 -3.93 -1.15
CA LEU A 53 19.00 -5.36 -1.42
C LEU A 53 20.21 -6.09 -0.83
N ILE A 54 19.99 -7.11 -0.02
CA ILE A 54 21.04 -7.92 0.60
C ILE A 54 21.09 -9.28 -0.12
N PRO A 55 22.16 -9.58 -0.84
CA PRO A 55 22.32 -10.89 -1.48
C PRO A 55 22.68 -11.97 -0.46
N GLY A 56 22.20 -13.17 -0.69
CA GLY A 56 22.67 -14.39 -0.03
C GLY A 56 23.96 -14.92 -0.64
N ALA A 57 24.53 -15.93 -0.02
CA ALA A 57 25.73 -16.60 -0.51
C ALA A 57 25.53 -17.28 -1.86
N ASP A 58 24.30 -17.63 -2.21
CA ASP A 58 23.87 -18.21 -3.49
C ASP A 58 23.57 -17.17 -4.57
N GLY A 59 23.73 -15.86 -4.26
CA GLY A 59 23.42 -14.75 -5.16
C GLY A 59 21.92 -14.42 -5.24
N GLN A 60 21.04 -15.14 -4.53
CA GLN A 60 19.63 -14.80 -4.43
C GLN A 60 19.41 -13.65 -3.44
N LEU A 61 18.26 -13.01 -3.52
CA LEU A 61 17.88 -11.97 -2.57
C LEU A 61 17.57 -12.58 -1.19
N ALA A 62 18.46 -12.35 -0.22
CA ALA A 62 18.32 -12.90 1.12
C ALA A 62 17.48 -12.00 2.05
N ALA A 63 17.55 -10.68 1.88
CA ALA A 63 16.79 -9.72 2.67
C ALA A 63 16.70 -8.36 1.96
N VAL A 64 15.77 -7.52 2.40
CA VAL A 64 15.68 -6.11 2.03
C VAL A 64 15.74 -5.28 3.29
N VAL A 65 16.54 -4.22 3.29
CA VAL A 65 16.53 -3.19 4.34
C VAL A 65 15.85 -1.96 3.80
N ALA A 66 14.82 -1.50 4.47
CA ALA A 66 14.08 -0.28 4.10
C ALA A 66 14.35 0.83 5.11
N GLY A 67 14.76 1.99 4.60
CA GLY A 67 14.89 3.21 5.39
C GLY A 67 13.52 3.83 5.65
N ILE A 68 13.18 4.07 6.91
CA ILE A 68 11.92 4.67 7.31
C ILE A 68 12.15 5.87 8.23
N LYS A 69 11.19 6.78 8.26
CA LYS A 69 11.19 7.87 9.25
C LYS A 69 10.66 7.38 10.60
N SER A 70 9.60 6.60 10.57
CA SER A 70 8.93 6.04 11.74
C SER A 70 8.04 4.89 11.29
N ALA A 71 7.84 3.89 12.17
CA ALA A 71 6.84 2.84 11.96
C ALA A 71 5.39 3.34 12.08
N ASP A 72 5.19 4.57 12.59
CA ASP A 72 3.89 5.24 12.65
C ASP A 72 3.59 6.06 11.37
N ASP A 73 4.49 6.07 10.39
CA ASP A 73 4.24 6.69 9.08
C ASP A 73 3.52 5.71 8.15
N LEU A 74 2.28 6.06 7.78
CA LEU A 74 1.49 5.27 6.82
C LEU A 74 2.25 5.00 5.51
N TRP A 75 3.03 5.98 5.04
CA TRP A 75 3.69 5.91 3.75
C TRP A 75 5.10 5.32 3.79
N ALA A 76 5.56 4.87 4.96
CA ALA A 76 6.92 4.34 5.12
C ALA A 76 7.25 3.22 4.11
N LEU A 77 6.27 2.40 3.73
CA LEU A 77 6.42 1.31 2.77
C LEU A 77 5.75 1.60 1.41
N GLY A 78 5.10 2.76 1.24
CA GLY A 78 4.26 3.04 0.06
C GLY A 78 4.99 3.02 -1.28
N GLY A 79 6.28 3.33 -1.32
CA GLY A 79 7.09 3.27 -2.55
C GLY A 79 7.64 1.89 -2.91
N LEU A 80 7.60 0.93 -1.98
CA LEU A 80 8.29 -0.34 -2.14
C LEU A 80 7.61 -1.31 -3.10
N PRO A 81 6.26 -1.47 -3.13
CA PRO A 81 5.60 -2.46 -3.99
C PRO A 81 5.95 -2.35 -5.47
N GLY A 82 6.15 -1.12 -5.96
CA GLY A 82 6.51 -0.86 -7.36
C GLY A 82 8.01 -0.87 -7.65
N SER A 83 8.86 -0.92 -6.62
CA SER A 83 10.30 -0.75 -6.73
C SER A 83 11.10 -2.00 -6.41
N LEU A 84 10.56 -2.87 -5.57
CA LEU A 84 11.23 -4.10 -5.16
C LEU A 84 11.17 -5.19 -6.25
N PRO A 85 12.13 -6.11 -6.29
CA PRO A 85 12.06 -7.31 -7.11
C PRO A 85 10.78 -8.11 -6.83
N PRO A 86 10.24 -8.83 -7.84
CA PRO A 86 9.12 -9.75 -7.62
C PRO A 86 9.41 -10.75 -6.51
N GLY A 87 8.45 -10.93 -5.58
CA GLY A 87 8.63 -11.86 -4.47
C GLY A 87 7.62 -11.64 -3.35
N ASP A 88 7.67 -12.55 -2.39
CA ASP A 88 6.87 -12.52 -1.18
C ASP A 88 7.73 -11.99 -0.04
N TYR A 89 7.26 -10.96 0.62
CA TYR A 89 8.00 -10.24 1.67
C TYR A 89 7.33 -10.41 3.02
N MET A 90 8.11 -10.34 4.07
CA MET A 90 7.63 -10.40 5.45
C MET A 90 8.32 -9.33 6.30
N LEU A 91 7.57 -8.56 7.07
CA LEU A 91 8.15 -7.59 7.99
C LEU A 91 8.96 -8.29 9.07
N GLU A 92 10.24 -7.97 9.15
CA GLU A 92 11.14 -8.41 10.22
C GLU A 92 11.38 -7.23 11.18
N ALA A 93 10.39 -6.98 12.04
CA ALA A 93 10.46 -5.95 13.07
C ALA A 93 9.51 -6.27 14.22
N THR A 94 9.89 -5.87 15.43
CA THR A 94 8.98 -5.89 16.58
C THR A 94 8.09 -4.64 16.53
N LEU A 95 6.84 -4.83 16.13
CA LEU A 95 5.89 -3.75 15.90
C LEU A 95 4.63 -3.93 16.75
N ALA A 96 4.08 -2.83 17.22
CA ALA A 96 2.73 -2.83 17.80
C ALA A 96 1.69 -3.18 16.71
N PRO A 97 0.54 -3.80 17.07
CA PRO A 97 -0.49 -4.18 16.10
C PRO A 97 -0.94 -3.01 15.21
N ARG A 98 -1.11 -1.81 15.79
CA ARG A 98 -1.46 -0.61 15.04
C ARG A 98 -0.41 -0.23 13.99
N GLN A 99 0.88 -0.37 14.29
CA GLN A 99 1.97 -0.08 13.35
C GLN A 99 1.98 -1.10 12.21
N GLN A 100 1.75 -2.37 12.52
CA GLN A 100 1.64 -3.43 11.50
C GLN A 100 0.48 -3.16 10.55
N ASP A 101 -0.72 -2.82 11.06
CA ASP A 101 -1.87 -2.44 10.24
C ASP A 101 -1.56 -1.23 9.35
N GLN A 102 -0.93 -0.21 9.91
CA GLN A 102 -0.62 1.03 9.21
C GLN A 102 0.40 0.83 8.09
N LEU A 103 1.49 0.11 8.37
CA LEU A 103 2.50 -0.22 7.37
C LEU A 103 1.94 -1.12 6.26
N THR A 104 1.12 -2.11 6.63
CA THR A 104 0.44 -2.99 5.68
C THR A 104 -0.53 -2.22 4.79
N LEU A 105 -1.31 -1.30 5.36
CA LEU A 105 -2.19 -0.43 4.59
C LEU A 105 -1.37 0.45 3.63
N GLY A 106 -0.29 1.07 4.10
CA GLY A 106 0.62 1.86 3.26
C GLY A 106 1.20 1.07 2.08
N TRP A 107 1.58 -0.19 2.31
CA TRP A 107 2.01 -1.10 1.25
C TRP A 107 0.91 -1.30 0.20
N VAL A 108 -0.31 -1.62 0.62
CA VAL A 108 -1.45 -1.84 -0.29
C VAL A 108 -1.78 -0.57 -1.08
N LEU A 109 -1.81 0.58 -0.41
CA LEU A 109 -2.07 1.86 -1.07
C LEU A 109 -0.96 2.27 -2.05
N GLY A 110 0.28 1.85 -1.79
CA GLY A 110 1.43 2.03 -2.68
C GLY A 110 1.39 1.10 -3.90
N ALA A 111 0.72 -0.03 -3.79
CA ALA A 111 0.52 -0.97 -4.88
C ALA A 111 -0.60 -0.56 -5.86
N TYR A 112 -1.30 0.54 -5.59
CA TYR A 112 -2.37 1.02 -6.47
C TYR A 112 -1.86 1.39 -7.85
N GLN A 113 -2.59 0.95 -8.88
CA GLN A 113 -2.37 1.29 -10.28
C GLN A 113 -3.71 1.61 -10.94
N PHE A 114 -3.83 2.79 -11.54
CA PHE A 114 -4.97 3.14 -12.37
C PHE A 114 -4.81 2.54 -13.76
N LYS A 115 -5.69 1.58 -14.13
CA LYS A 115 -5.54 0.78 -15.36
C LYS A 115 -6.66 0.99 -16.38
N ARG A 116 -7.55 1.96 -16.15
CA ARG A 116 -8.72 2.14 -17.01
C ARG A 116 -8.36 2.48 -18.46
N TYR A 117 -7.29 3.26 -18.70
CA TYR A 117 -6.91 3.73 -20.02
C TYR A 117 -5.56 3.25 -20.51
N LYS A 118 -4.79 2.64 -19.63
CA LYS A 118 -3.44 2.16 -19.97
C LYS A 118 -3.13 0.91 -19.16
N ASP A 119 -2.70 -0.12 -19.87
CA ASP A 119 -2.17 -1.30 -19.22
C ASP A 119 -0.90 -0.95 -18.45
N ALA A 120 -0.83 -1.43 -17.21
CA ALA A 120 0.37 -1.38 -16.41
C ALA A 120 0.78 -2.80 -16.03
N PRO A 121 2.09 -3.10 -16.01
CA PRO A 121 2.54 -4.42 -15.57
C PRO A 121 2.03 -4.69 -14.16
N PRO A 122 1.58 -5.91 -13.87
CA PRO A 122 1.12 -6.24 -12.53
C PRO A 122 2.24 -6.10 -11.53
N ILE A 123 1.94 -5.51 -10.37
CA ILE A 123 2.84 -5.54 -9.22
C ILE A 123 2.93 -6.99 -8.75
N ARG A 124 4.16 -7.52 -8.69
CA ARG A 124 4.44 -8.91 -8.33
C ARG A 124 5.10 -9.04 -6.95
N THR A 125 4.99 -7.99 -6.15
CA THR A 125 5.48 -7.96 -4.77
C THR A 125 4.29 -8.12 -3.83
N ARG A 126 4.36 -9.07 -2.91
CA ARG A 126 3.29 -9.31 -1.93
C ARG A 126 3.87 -9.23 -0.53
N LEU A 127 3.13 -8.65 0.39
CA LEU A 127 3.48 -8.60 1.80
C LEU A 127 2.67 -9.63 2.57
N ALA A 128 3.34 -10.50 3.30
CA ALA A 128 2.69 -11.44 4.20
C ALA A 128 2.12 -10.70 5.41
N LEU A 129 0.86 -10.98 5.73
CA LEU A 129 0.19 -10.41 6.88
C LEU A 129 0.79 -10.98 8.18
N ALA A 130 1.02 -10.11 9.15
CA ALA A 130 1.29 -10.55 10.50
C ALA A 130 -0.02 -11.10 11.12
N THR A 131 0.10 -12.08 11.99
CA THR A 131 -1.06 -12.72 12.66
C THR A 131 -1.90 -11.76 13.49
N THR A 132 -1.36 -10.60 13.84
CA THR A 132 -2.02 -9.55 14.61
C THR A 132 -2.71 -8.50 13.74
N CYS A 133 -2.55 -8.55 12.41
CA CYS A 133 -3.17 -7.60 11.48
C CYS A 133 -4.68 -7.87 11.30
N ASP A 134 -5.47 -6.79 11.32
CA ASP A 134 -6.88 -6.84 10.89
C ASP A 134 -6.99 -6.74 9.37
N ALA A 135 -6.85 -7.90 8.70
CA ALA A 135 -6.92 -8.02 7.25
C ALA A 135 -8.23 -7.45 6.67
N GLY A 136 -9.35 -7.67 7.36
CA GLY A 136 -10.66 -7.18 6.92
C GLY A 136 -10.75 -5.66 6.95
N ARG A 137 -10.23 -5.03 7.98
CA ARG A 137 -10.16 -3.57 8.09
C ARG A 137 -9.25 -2.97 7.03
N ILE A 138 -8.06 -3.56 6.84
CA ILE A 138 -7.10 -3.09 5.83
C ILE A 138 -7.72 -3.17 4.43
N ALA A 139 -8.39 -4.29 4.10
CA ALA A 139 -9.06 -4.44 2.82
C ALA A 139 -10.13 -3.36 2.59
N ARG A 140 -11.05 -3.17 3.54
CA ARG A 140 -12.09 -2.12 3.42
C ARG A 140 -11.52 -0.72 3.24
N MET A 141 -10.46 -0.38 3.99
CA MET A 141 -9.80 0.93 3.85
C MET A 141 -9.11 1.07 2.49
N ALA A 142 -8.45 0.03 2.02
CA ALA A 142 -7.78 0.02 0.72
C ALA A 142 -8.80 0.15 -0.42
N ASP A 143 -9.92 -0.57 -0.36
CA ASP A 143 -10.98 -0.53 -1.37
C ASP A 143 -11.63 0.86 -1.43
N ALA A 144 -11.92 1.46 -0.26
CA ALA A 144 -12.46 2.82 -0.19
C ALA A 144 -11.50 3.87 -0.81
N VAL A 145 -10.20 3.80 -0.49
CA VAL A 145 -9.20 4.72 -1.08
C VAL A 145 -9.02 4.45 -2.56
N THR A 146 -9.06 3.20 -3.00
CA THR A 146 -8.97 2.82 -4.42
C THR A 146 -10.15 3.41 -5.20
N LEU A 147 -11.39 3.25 -4.70
CA LEU A 147 -12.57 3.84 -5.31
C LEU A 147 -12.43 5.35 -5.49
N VAL A 148 -12.02 6.07 -4.44
CA VAL A 148 -11.82 7.52 -4.51
C VAL A 148 -10.75 7.89 -5.54
N ARG A 149 -9.62 7.17 -5.57
CA ARG A 149 -8.55 7.41 -6.55
C ARG A 149 -9.00 7.13 -7.97
N ASP A 150 -9.78 6.07 -8.19
CA ASP A 150 -10.32 5.73 -9.50
C ASP A 150 -11.28 6.82 -10.00
N LEU A 151 -12.14 7.34 -9.13
CA LEU A 151 -13.02 8.46 -9.45
C LEU A 151 -12.23 9.73 -9.79
N ILE A 152 -11.21 10.09 -8.98
CA ILE A 152 -10.38 11.28 -9.20
C ILE A 152 -9.55 11.16 -10.49
N ASN A 153 -9.03 9.96 -10.80
CA ASN A 153 -8.21 9.71 -11.97
C ASN A 153 -9.02 9.53 -13.26
N THR A 154 -10.33 9.37 -13.15
CA THR A 154 -11.22 9.26 -14.32
C THR A 154 -11.45 10.66 -14.90
N PRO A 155 -11.15 10.89 -16.19
CA PRO A 155 -11.40 12.16 -16.87
C PRO A 155 -12.87 12.57 -16.81
N ALA A 156 -13.14 13.88 -16.85
CA ALA A 156 -14.49 14.42 -16.78
C ALA A 156 -15.42 13.91 -17.90
N GLU A 157 -14.87 13.56 -19.07
CA GLU A 157 -15.60 12.96 -20.16
C GLU A 157 -16.23 11.61 -19.80
N ASP A 158 -15.55 10.83 -18.95
CA ASP A 158 -15.99 9.51 -18.49
C ASP A 158 -16.57 9.52 -17.07
N LEU A 159 -16.55 10.65 -16.39
CA LEU A 159 -17.11 10.84 -15.04
C LEU A 159 -18.00 12.09 -15.01
N MET A 160 -19.07 12.04 -15.78
CA MET A 160 -20.16 13.01 -15.74
C MET A 160 -21.03 12.78 -14.48
N PRO A 161 -21.94 13.69 -14.12
CA PRO A 161 -22.82 13.54 -12.94
C PRO A 161 -23.55 12.20 -12.88
N GLU A 162 -24.00 11.68 -14.03
CA GLU A 162 -24.69 10.38 -14.11
C GLU A 162 -23.78 9.20 -13.72
N GLN A 163 -22.51 9.20 -14.17
CA GLN A 163 -21.55 8.15 -13.83
C GLN A 163 -21.16 8.22 -12.34
N LEU A 164 -21.05 9.43 -11.78
CA LEU A 164 -20.80 9.57 -10.34
C LEU A 164 -22.00 9.10 -9.52
N ALA A 165 -23.22 9.40 -9.93
CA ALA A 165 -24.43 8.88 -9.31
C ALA A 165 -24.51 7.34 -9.39
N ALA A 166 -24.16 6.76 -10.55
CA ALA A 166 -24.09 5.31 -10.72
C ALA A 166 -23.03 4.66 -9.79
N ALA A 167 -21.85 5.25 -9.63
CA ALA A 167 -20.84 4.77 -8.69
C ALA A 167 -21.35 4.81 -7.23
N SER A 168 -22.07 5.85 -6.87
CA SER A 168 -22.69 5.99 -5.55
C SER A 168 -23.79 4.93 -5.32
N LEU A 169 -24.58 4.63 -6.34
CA LEU A 169 -25.59 3.58 -6.29
C LEU A 169 -24.95 2.20 -6.10
N THR A 170 -23.93 1.88 -6.88
CA THR A 170 -23.19 0.62 -6.74
C THR A 170 -22.65 0.44 -5.32
N LEU A 171 -22.09 1.49 -4.74
CA LEU A 171 -21.59 1.47 -3.36
C LEU A 171 -22.73 1.27 -2.35
N ALA A 172 -23.87 1.94 -2.55
CA ALA A 172 -25.05 1.80 -1.68
C ALA A 172 -25.60 0.37 -1.72
N GLU A 173 -25.65 -0.26 -2.89
CA GLU A 173 -26.09 -1.67 -3.05
C GLU A 173 -25.14 -2.63 -2.35
N GLU A 174 -23.82 -2.44 -2.50
CA GLU A 174 -22.80 -3.28 -1.86
C GLU A 174 -22.93 -3.29 -0.33
N PHE A 175 -23.24 -2.14 0.26
CA PHE A 175 -23.37 -1.98 1.71
C PHE A 175 -24.81 -2.00 2.22
N ALA A 176 -25.80 -2.38 1.38
CA ALA A 176 -27.22 -2.39 1.69
C ALA A 176 -27.70 -1.04 2.29
N ALA A 177 -27.14 0.05 1.80
CA ALA A 177 -27.50 1.40 2.23
C ALA A 177 -28.73 1.91 1.44
N THR A 178 -29.55 2.71 2.09
CA THR A 178 -30.65 3.41 1.41
C THR A 178 -30.08 4.54 0.55
N HIS A 179 -30.52 4.61 -0.71
CA HIS A 179 -30.16 5.70 -1.62
C HIS A 179 -31.41 6.31 -2.26
N MET A 180 -31.28 7.56 -2.67
CA MET A 180 -32.30 8.27 -3.43
C MET A 180 -31.62 9.12 -4.49
N GLN A 181 -32.03 8.95 -5.75
CA GLN A 181 -31.56 9.78 -6.86
C GLN A 181 -32.69 10.69 -7.33
N ILE A 182 -32.43 11.99 -7.44
CA ILE A 182 -33.38 12.98 -7.90
C ILE A 182 -32.82 13.59 -9.19
N VAL A 183 -33.61 13.54 -10.26
CA VAL A 183 -33.19 14.01 -11.60
C VAL A 183 -34.22 14.96 -12.19
N GLY A 184 -33.79 15.80 -13.15
CA GLY A 184 -34.66 16.67 -13.92
C GLY A 184 -35.31 17.77 -13.09
N GLU A 185 -36.58 18.09 -13.40
CA GLU A 185 -37.33 19.19 -12.77
C GLU A 185 -37.51 18.99 -11.25
N ALA A 186 -37.65 17.75 -10.79
CA ALA A 186 -37.78 17.45 -9.38
C ALA A 186 -36.57 17.93 -8.54
N LEU A 187 -35.36 18.03 -9.15
CA LEU A 187 -34.22 18.62 -8.49
C LEU A 187 -34.37 20.12 -8.22
N LEU A 188 -35.09 20.84 -9.09
CA LEU A 188 -35.34 22.28 -8.94
C LEU A 188 -36.35 22.60 -7.81
N GLU A 189 -37.21 21.64 -7.50
CA GLU A 189 -38.22 21.79 -6.41
C GLU A 189 -37.60 21.56 -5.04
N GLN A 190 -36.46 20.88 -4.96
CA GLN A 190 -35.71 20.66 -3.73
C GLN A 190 -35.02 21.97 -3.30
N LYS A 191 -35.33 22.45 -2.10
CA LYS A 191 -34.77 23.71 -1.57
C LYS A 191 -33.29 23.65 -1.22
N ASP A 192 -32.74 22.46 -1.07
CA ASP A 192 -31.33 22.26 -0.73
C ASP A 192 -30.48 22.07 -2.00
N ARG A 193 -29.95 23.19 -2.50
CA ARG A 193 -29.08 23.23 -3.66
C ARG A 193 -27.61 22.82 -3.35
N LYS A 194 -27.31 22.39 -2.10
CA LYS A 194 -25.92 22.07 -1.67
C LYS A 194 -25.51 20.64 -1.97
N SER A 195 -26.42 19.80 -2.40
CA SER A 195 -26.19 18.38 -2.69
C SER A 195 -26.24 18.08 -4.18
N VAL A 196 -25.90 19.02 -5.05
CA VAL A 196 -25.76 18.75 -6.48
C VAL A 196 -24.38 18.13 -6.71
N VAL A 197 -24.34 16.83 -6.88
CA VAL A 197 -23.23 16.07 -7.44
C VAL A 197 -23.61 15.69 -8.86
#